data_8def5f09c96d9cad281ead5352b9914d
#
_entry.id   8def5f09c96d9cad281ead5352b9914d
#
_cell.length_a   1.000
_cell.length_b   1.000
_cell.length_c   1.000
_cell.angle_alpha   90.00
_cell.angle_beta   90.00
_cell.angle_gamma   90.00
#
_symmetry.space_group_name_H-M   'P 1'
#
loop_
_entity.id
_entity.type
_entity.pdbx_description
1 polymer ?
#
loop_
_entity_poly.entity_id
_entity_poly.type
_entity_poly.pdbx_seq_one_letter_code
_entity_poly.pdbx_strand_id
1 'polypeptide(L)'
;MTTESTETKPPRKRRMLVVGACAALAVALAGVGTAYALGKLPGGEQNQSEGNVFTGSTGVVTRGTLEGETTAVGTLRYADQYKFRGAFEGVITKLPTPGTTLHQGDMIQQVGDEPTYFMHGATPAWRAFEPDMSNGDDVTQLETALKELGYFTGEPNTHYDWLTRAAIQKWQKDKGLTQNGILPLGRVVFAPEDLRVGTMIARLGDRATLETDLFNVSSTRQVISANLKLADQKLGVVGNSVKIRLPGGETTTGTISTVEPPTDKGSASGDQKGSGSGSGSGSGSDSASDKERVIPITVTPDDPSATEGLQEASVSLGLVSEKRENVLSVPLGALIALTPDQFGVEVVNDDNTIRKVPVKTGLFAGDRVEVTSDELSENQ
;
A
#
# COMPACT_ATOMS: atom_id res chain seq x y z
N MET A 1 -10.58 -35.05 -52.44
CA MET A 1 -11.62 -34.05 -52.30
C MET A 1 -10.94 -32.77 -51.85
N THR A 2 -10.72 -31.87 -52.78
CA THR A 2 -9.94 -30.64 -52.74
C THR A 2 -10.78 -29.57 -52.09
N THR A 3 -10.29 -28.82 -51.10
CA THR A 3 -10.89 -27.58 -50.63
C THR A 3 -9.86 -26.48 -50.69
N GLU A 4 -10.20 -25.54 -51.47
CA GLU A 4 -9.56 -24.34 -51.98
C GLU A 4 -9.45 -23.27 -50.89
N SER A 5 -8.26 -22.72 -50.72
CA SER A 5 -8.00 -21.58 -49.83
C SER A 5 -8.23 -20.28 -50.57
N THR A 6 -9.21 -19.50 -50.18
CA THR A 6 -9.50 -18.18 -50.71
C THR A 6 -8.67 -17.10 -50.01
N GLU A 7 -7.70 -16.59 -50.68
CA GLU A 7 -6.84 -15.46 -50.33
C GLU A 7 -7.58 -14.13 -50.58
N THR A 8 -7.92 -13.36 -49.58
CA THR A 8 -8.56 -12.06 -49.68
C THR A 8 -7.53 -10.94 -49.64
N LYS A 9 -7.37 -10.27 -50.75
CA LYS A 9 -6.51 -9.13 -51.03
C LYS A 9 -7.11 -7.83 -50.43
N PRO A 10 -6.36 -6.98 -49.72
CA PRO A 10 -6.90 -5.73 -49.16
C PRO A 10 -6.99 -4.59 -50.21
N PRO A 11 -7.93 -3.63 -50.03
CA PRO A 11 -8.22 -2.62 -51.05
C PRO A 11 -7.17 -1.48 -51.13
N ARG A 12 -6.74 -1.21 -52.35
CA ARG A 12 -5.88 -0.09 -52.77
C ARG A 12 -6.62 1.26 -52.71
N LYS A 13 -6.77 1.91 -51.56
CA LYS A 13 -7.35 3.28 -51.45
C LYS A 13 -6.59 4.27 -50.55
N ARG A 14 -5.31 4.03 -50.25
CA ARG A 14 -4.51 4.98 -49.43
C ARG A 14 -3.33 5.68 -50.15
N ARG A 15 -3.20 5.56 -51.47
CA ARG A 15 -2.09 6.20 -52.19
C ARG A 15 -2.45 7.50 -52.94
N MET A 16 -3.69 8.00 -52.88
CA MET A 16 -4.12 9.22 -53.58
C MET A 16 -4.20 10.48 -52.70
N LEU A 17 -3.96 10.40 -51.40
CA LEU A 17 -4.06 11.55 -50.47
C LEU A 17 -2.71 12.21 -50.16
N VAL A 18 -1.59 11.63 -50.57
CA VAL A 18 -0.25 12.19 -50.32
C VAL A 18 0.24 13.08 -51.46
N VAL A 19 -0.32 12.95 -52.66
CA VAL A 19 0.10 13.75 -53.80
C VAL A 19 -0.61 15.12 -53.83
N GLY A 20 -1.75 15.30 -53.14
CA GLY A 20 -2.46 16.58 -53.10
C GLY A 20 -1.86 17.60 -52.11
N ALA A 21 -1.11 17.15 -51.09
CA ALA A 21 -0.55 18.05 -50.06
C ALA A 21 0.76 18.74 -50.49
N CYS A 22 1.51 18.16 -51.43
CA CYS A 22 2.76 18.78 -51.90
C CYS A 22 2.55 19.87 -52.97
N ALA A 23 1.41 19.91 -53.67
CA ALA A 23 1.11 20.95 -54.66
C ALA A 23 0.62 22.26 -54.01
N ALA A 24 0.01 22.22 -52.82
CA ALA A 24 -0.44 23.42 -52.10
C ALA A 24 0.70 24.18 -51.41
N LEU A 25 1.82 23.52 -51.10
CA LEU A 25 2.97 24.14 -50.44
C LEU A 25 3.89 24.91 -51.45
N ALA A 26 3.86 24.56 -52.72
CA ALA A 26 4.67 25.22 -53.75
C ALA A 26 4.08 26.56 -54.23
N VAL A 27 2.77 26.79 -54.05
CA VAL A 27 2.12 28.05 -54.42
C VAL A 27 2.25 29.12 -53.34
N ALA A 28 2.41 28.70 -52.02
CA ALA A 28 2.61 29.62 -50.93
C ALA A 28 4.03 30.23 -50.85
N LEU A 29 5.04 29.54 -51.41
CA LEU A 29 6.43 30.04 -51.45
C LEU A 29 6.75 30.97 -52.60
N ALA A 30 5.92 31.02 -53.66
CA ALA A 30 6.07 31.96 -54.79
C ALA A 30 5.46 33.34 -54.53
N GLY A 31 4.57 33.49 -53.52
CA GLY A 31 3.94 34.75 -53.14
C GLY A 31 4.78 35.67 -52.26
N VAL A 32 5.78 35.12 -51.56
CA VAL A 32 6.62 35.92 -50.63
C VAL A 32 7.87 36.51 -51.29
N GLY A 33 8.27 35.96 -52.45
CA GLY A 33 9.48 36.41 -53.20
C GLY A 33 9.32 37.71 -54.00
N THR A 34 8.08 38.17 -54.29
CA THR A 34 7.86 39.36 -55.08
C THR A 34 7.67 40.65 -54.30
N ALA A 35 7.53 40.60 -52.95
CA ALA A 35 7.44 41.78 -52.11
C ALA A 35 8.83 42.36 -51.69
N TYR A 36 9.91 41.64 -51.97
CA TYR A 36 11.27 42.06 -51.58
C TYR A 36 12.00 42.91 -52.65
N ALA A 37 11.41 43.06 -53.84
CA ALA A 37 12.07 43.74 -54.98
C ALA A 37 11.63 45.15 -55.27
N LEU A 38 10.72 45.73 -54.50
CA LEU A 38 10.33 47.12 -54.64
C LEU A 38 10.71 47.94 -53.38
N GLY A 39 12.00 48.25 -53.31
CA GLY A 39 12.53 49.09 -52.26
C GLY A 39 11.89 50.46 -52.22
N LYS A 40 11.17 50.78 -51.17
CA LYS A 40 10.95 52.09 -50.59
C LYS A 40 10.65 51.97 -49.11
N LEU A 41 11.66 52.11 -48.28
CA LEU A 41 11.52 52.40 -46.88
C LEU A 41 11.49 53.93 -46.70
N PRO A 42 10.45 54.48 -46.11
CA PRO A 42 10.60 55.73 -45.40
C PRO A 42 11.08 55.44 -43.99
N GLY A 43 12.19 56.06 -43.61
CA GLY A 43 12.69 56.05 -42.28
C GLY A 43 11.68 56.69 -41.31
N GLY A 44 11.45 56.03 -40.23
CA GLY A 44 10.77 56.50 -39.05
C GLY A 44 11.34 55.75 -37.87
N GLU A 45 12.25 56.38 -37.13
CA GLU A 45 12.63 55.99 -35.80
C GLU A 45 11.35 56.03 -34.92
N GLN A 46 10.73 54.87 -34.70
CA GLN A 46 9.82 54.72 -33.61
C GLN A 46 10.50 53.82 -32.58
N ASN A 47 11.08 54.44 -31.57
CA ASN A 47 11.28 53.87 -30.26
C ASN A 47 9.91 53.44 -29.73
N GLN A 48 9.46 52.26 -30.09
CA GLN A 48 8.41 51.58 -29.37
C GLN A 48 9.11 50.69 -28.35
N SER A 49 9.21 51.18 -27.12
CA SER A 49 9.23 50.35 -25.97
C SER A 49 7.91 49.54 -25.97
N GLU A 50 7.89 48.40 -26.65
CA GLU A 50 6.86 47.41 -26.42
C GLU A 50 7.04 46.97 -24.99
N GLY A 51 6.36 47.61 -24.07
CA GLY A 51 6.13 47.06 -22.73
C GLY A 51 5.47 45.71 -22.94
N ASN A 52 6.18 44.62 -22.61
CA ASN A 52 5.64 43.28 -22.59
C ASN A 52 4.45 43.26 -21.61
N VAL A 53 3.25 43.45 -22.15
CA VAL A 53 2.02 43.36 -21.36
C VAL A 53 1.76 41.90 -21.11
N PHE A 54 1.69 41.52 -19.83
CA PHE A 54 1.44 40.13 -19.44
C PHE A 54 0.01 39.71 -19.77
N THR A 55 -0.15 38.58 -20.47
CA THR A 55 -1.46 38.04 -20.87
C THR A 55 -1.67 36.60 -20.32
N GLY A 56 -0.82 36.13 -19.41
CA GLY A 56 -0.83 34.79 -18.85
C GLY A 56 -1.55 34.68 -17.51
N SER A 57 -1.45 33.51 -16.89
CA SER A 57 -1.88 33.27 -15.52
C SER A 57 -0.76 33.63 -14.55
N THR A 58 -1.08 34.29 -13.45
CA THR A 58 -0.13 34.59 -12.40
C THR A 58 -0.20 33.57 -11.26
N GLY A 59 0.93 33.32 -10.63
CA GLY A 59 1.01 32.59 -9.38
C GLY A 59 1.48 33.52 -8.27
N VAL A 60 1.13 33.25 -7.04
CA VAL A 60 1.50 34.08 -5.88
C VAL A 60 2.72 33.50 -5.18
N VAL A 61 3.65 34.36 -4.78
CA VAL A 61 4.75 34.02 -3.88
C VAL A 61 4.18 33.84 -2.47
N THR A 62 4.30 32.66 -1.92
CA THR A 62 3.83 32.38 -0.56
C THR A 62 5.00 32.05 0.36
N ARG A 63 4.87 32.47 1.61
CA ARG A 63 5.80 32.10 2.67
C ARG A 63 5.16 30.98 3.50
N GLY A 64 5.86 29.87 3.68
CA GLY A 64 5.31 28.72 4.40
C GLY A 64 6.31 27.59 4.58
N THR A 65 5.80 26.47 5.01
CA THR A 65 6.56 25.23 5.11
C THR A 65 6.49 24.47 3.78
N LEU A 66 7.64 24.08 3.28
CA LEU A 66 7.77 23.24 2.10
C LEU A 66 8.29 21.86 2.52
N GLU A 67 7.60 20.80 2.09
CA GLU A 67 7.96 19.43 2.42
C GLU A 67 8.22 18.65 1.13
N GLY A 68 9.48 18.22 0.97
CA GLY A 68 9.87 17.28 -0.07
C GLY A 68 9.31 15.89 0.25
N GLU A 69 8.77 15.21 -0.74
CA GLU A 69 8.25 13.85 -0.58
C GLU A 69 9.08 12.86 -1.39
N THR A 70 9.47 11.76 -0.74
CA THR A 70 9.97 10.56 -1.43
C THR A 70 8.81 9.58 -1.53
N THR A 71 8.56 9.08 -2.73
CA THR A 71 7.45 8.16 -2.98
C THR A 71 7.92 6.70 -2.91
N ALA A 72 7.20 5.88 -2.15
CA ALA A 72 7.32 4.43 -2.14
C ALA A 72 6.00 3.79 -2.56
N VAL A 73 6.07 2.63 -3.23
CA VAL A 73 4.88 1.83 -3.54
C VAL A 73 4.67 0.83 -2.43
N GLY A 74 3.44 0.76 -1.93
CA GLY A 74 3.01 -0.20 -0.92
C GLY A 74 1.80 -1.02 -1.37
N THR A 75 1.54 -2.09 -0.64
CA THR A 75 0.34 -2.91 -0.81
C THR A 75 -0.48 -2.86 0.48
N LEU A 76 -1.71 -2.38 0.36
CA LEU A 76 -2.71 -2.46 1.42
C LEU A 76 -3.13 -3.92 1.55
N ARG A 77 -3.13 -4.46 2.76
CA ARG A 77 -3.52 -5.83 3.07
C ARG A 77 -4.01 -5.93 4.52
N TYR A 78 -4.67 -7.02 4.86
CA TYR A 78 -4.96 -7.31 6.25
C TYR A 78 -3.70 -7.74 7.00
N ALA A 79 -3.57 -7.32 8.26
CA ALA A 79 -2.42 -7.63 9.11
C ALA A 79 -2.43 -9.10 9.57
N ASP A 80 -1.31 -9.54 10.14
CA ASP A 80 -1.16 -10.81 10.85
C ASP A 80 -1.65 -12.03 10.05
N GLN A 81 -1.27 -12.09 8.77
CA GLN A 81 -1.64 -13.20 7.90
C GLN A 81 -0.85 -14.46 8.25
N TYR A 82 -1.57 -15.56 8.46
CA TYR A 82 -0.98 -16.89 8.63
C TYR A 82 -1.90 -17.98 8.11
N LYS A 83 -1.36 -19.19 7.97
CA LYS A 83 -2.11 -20.36 7.54
C LYS A 83 -2.72 -21.07 8.74
N PHE A 84 -4.03 -21.21 8.74
CA PHE A 84 -4.72 -22.00 9.73
C PHE A 84 -4.58 -23.49 9.39
N ARG A 85 -4.16 -24.29 10.38
CA ARG A 85 -3.92 -25.72 10.22
C ARG A 85 -5.03 -26.55 10.83
N GLY A 86 -5.13 -27.80 10.37
CA GLY A 86 -6.05 -28.77 10.92
C GLY A 86 -5.81 -29.01 12.42
N ALA A 87 -6.88 -29.01 13.20
CA ALA A 87 -6.82 -29.27 14.63
C ALA A 87 -7.08 -30.75 15.00
N PHE A 88 -7.63 -31.53 14.06
CA PHE A 88 -7.93 -32.96 14.18
C PHE A 88 -7.57 -33.68 12.90
N GLU A 89 -7.37 -35.01 13.00
CA GLU A 89 -7.15 -35.87 11.84
C GLU A 89 -8.47 -36.44 11.35
N GLY A 90 -8.66 -36.48 10.03
CA GLY A 90 -9.87 -37.05 9.42
C GLY A 90 -10.28 -36.38 8.13
N VAL A 91 -11.56 -36.45 7.79
CA VAL A 91 -12.14 -35.83 6.60
C VAL A 91 -12.74 -34.49 7.01
N ILE A 92 -12.43 -33.44 6.26
CA ILE A 92 -12.97 -32.08 6.48
C ILE A 92 -14.46 -32.08 6.12
N THR A 93 -15.32 -31.78 7.09
CA THR A 93 -16.77 -31.77 6.92
C THR A 93 -17.36 -30.38 6.92
N LYS A 94 -16.68 -29.39 7.56
CA LYS A 94 -17.08 -27.98 7.49
C LYS A 94 -15.86 -27.06 7.49
N LEU A 95 -15.95 -26.01 6.71
CA LEU A 95 -15.01 -24.89 6.65
C LEU A 95 -15.77 -23.57 6.63
N PRO A 96 -15.17 -22.46 7.08
CA PRO A 96 -15.79 -21.15 7.00
C PRO A 96 -15.82 -20.64 5.55
N THR A 97 -16.62 -19.61 5.31
CA THR A 97 -16.70 -18.99 3.99
C THR A 97 -15.57 -17.96 3.83
N PRO A 98 -14.84 -17.93 2.70
CA PRO A 98 -13.85 -16.88 2.43
C PRO A 98 -14.45 -15.48 2.52
N GLY A 99 -13.70 -14.56 3.10
CA GLY A 99 -14.10 -13.17 3.28
C GLY A 99 -14.94 -12.89 4.53
N THR A 100 -15.40 -13.92 5.26
CA THR A 100 -16.14 -13.73 6.51
C THR A 100 -15.21 -13.40 7.68
N THR A 101 -15.73 -12.69 8.67
CA THR A 101 -15.07 -12.49 9.96
C THR A 101 -15.58 -13.53 10.94
N LEU A 102 -14.67 -14.19 11.63
CA LEU A 102 -14.96 -15.10 12.73
C LEU A 102 -14.90 -14.34 14.04
N HIS A 103 -15.98 -14.38 14.76
CA HIS A 103 -16.11 -13.79 16.10
C HIS A 103 -15.91 -14.84 17.17
N GLN A 104 -15.65 -14.39 18.37
CA GLN A 104 -15.50 -15.27 19.53
C GLN A 104 -16.71 -16.21 19.67
N GLY A 105 -16.44 -17.51 19.80
CA GLY A 105 -17.44 -18.55 19.89
C GLY A 105 -17.88 -19.15 18.56
N ASP A 106 -17.41 -18.64 17.42
CA ASP A 106 -17.72 -19.18 16.11
C ASP A 106 -16.95 -20.49 15.84
N MET A 107 -17.55 -21.35 15.03
CA MET A 107 -16.92 -22.57 14.57
C MET A 107 -15.96 -22.25 13.42
N ILE A 108 -14.68 -22.59 13.59
CA ILE A 108 -13.64 -22.30 12.59
C ILE A 108 -13.40 -23.47 11.63
N GLN A 109 -13.65 -24.71 12.05
CA GLN A 109 -13.58 -25.90 11.20
C GLN A 109 -14.36 -27.06 11.82
N GLN A 110 -14.63 -28.11 11.05
CA GLN A 110 -15.04 -29.40 11.53
C GLN A 110 -14.36 -30.52 10.72
N VAL A 111 -13.73 -31.46 11.42
CA VAL A 111 -13.09 -32.65 10.84
C VAL A 111 -13.85 -33.88 11.37
N GLY A 112 -14.46 -34.65 10.48
CA GLY A 112 -15.40 -35.69 10.90
C GLY A 112 -16.59 -35.06 11.66
N ASP A 113 -16.76 -35.46 12.89
CA ASP A 113 -17.72 -34.92 13.88
C ASP A 113 -17.07 -34.01 14.96
N GLU A 114 -15.77 -33.73 14.82
CA GLU A 114 -15.01 -32.92 15.77
C GLU A 114 -14.91 -31.44 15.33
N PRO A 115 -15.73 -30.55 15.86
CA PRO A 115 -15.66 -29.13 15.58
C PRO A 115 -14.55 -28.44 16.40
N THR A 116 -13.95 -27.42 15.81
CA THR A 116 -13.05 -26.46 16.48
C THR A 116 -13.72 -25.10 16.55
N TYR A 117 -13.62 -24.45 17.70
CA TYR A 117 -14.20 -23.13 17.95
C TYR A 117 -13.13 -22.08 18.18
N PHE A 118 -13.40 -20.88 17.75
CA PHE A 118 -12.53 -19.73 17.95
C PHE A 118 -12.89 -19.01 19.25
N MET A 119 -11.88 -18.62 20.03
CA MET A 119 -11.99 -17.82 21.24
C MET A 119 -10.90 -16.74 21.28
N HIS A 120 -11.19 -15.61 21.94
CA HIS A 120 -10.17 -14.60 22.18
C HIS A 120 -9.16 -15.04 23.22
N GLY A 121 -7.89 -14.77 22.94
CA GLY A 121 -6.78 -15.05 23.82
C GLY A 121 -5.43 -14.85 23.15
N ALA A 122 -4.44 -14.40 23.92
CA ALA A 122 -3.10 -14.07 23.41
C ALA A 122 -2.22 -15.31 23.22
N THR A 123 -2.48 -16.39 23.98
CA THR A 123 -1.65 -17.59 23.97
C THR A 123 -2.38 -18.74 23.29
N PRO A 124 -1.80 -19.38 22.26
CA PRO A 124 -2.39 -20.57 21.66
C PRO A 124 -2.61 -21.71 22.67
N ALA A 125 -3.71 -22.45 22.51
CA ALA A 125 -3.92 -23.66 23.30
C ALA A 125 -2.82 -24.69 23.00
N TRP A 126 -2.17 -25.21 24.02
CA TRP A 126 -1.04 -26.14 23.90
C TRP A 126 -1.28 -27.46 24.67
N ARG A 127 -2.38 -27.54 25.47
CA ARG A 127 -2.79 -28.70 26.23
C ARG A 127 -4.33 -28.78 26.30
N ALA A 128 -4.84 -29.94 26.69
CA ALA A 128 -6.26 -30.07 27.00
C ALA A 128 -6.63 -29.34 28.28
N PHE A 129 -7.89 -28.87 28.40
CA PHE A 129 -8.45 -28.35 29.63
C PHE A 129 -9.33 -29.42 30.24
N GLU A 130 -8.90 -29.95 31.42
CA GLU A 130 -9.51 -31.07 32.07
C GLU A 130 -9.30 -31.01 33.60
N PRO A 131 -10.10 -31.74 34.39
CA PRO A 131 -9.89 -31.84 35.85
C PRO A 131 -8.45 -32.29 36.16
N ASP A 132 -7.95 -31.81 37.29
CA ASP A 132 -6.63 -32.15 37.87
C ASP A 132 -5.42 -31.67 36.98
N MET A 133 -5.66 -30.84 35.97
CA MET A 133 -4.58 -30.19 35.24
C MET A 133 -3.82 -29.19 36.13
N SER A 134 -2.56 -28.95 35.82
CA SER A 134 -1.77 -27.95 36.56
C SER A 134 -2.29 -26.54 36.29
N ASN A 135 -2.16 -25.66 37.29
CA ASN A 135 -2.51 -24.25 37.16
C ASN A 135 -1.73 -23.58 36.03
N GLY A 136 -2.34 -22.60 35.36
CA GLY A 136 -1.71 -21.83 34.30
C GLY A 136 -2.54 -20.67 33.81
N ASP A 137 -1.88 -19.70 33.17
CA ASP A 137 -2.53 -18.52 32.60
C ASP A 137 -3.46 -18.87 31.42
N ASP A 138 -3.28 -20.02 30.78
CA ASP A 138 -4.18 -20.59 29.80
C ASP A 138 -5.57 -20.89 30.35
N VAL A 139 -5.67 -21.30 31.64
CA VAL A 139 -6.97 -21.47 32.34
C VAL A 139 -7.62 -20.11 32.54
N THR A 140 -6.88 -19.11 32.99
CA THR A 140 -7.40 -17.73 33.16
C THR A 140 -7.92 -17.19 31.80
N GLN A 141 -7.20 -17.43 30.76
CA GLN A 141 -7.59 -17.03 29.38
C GLN A 141 -8.89 -17.72 28.95
N LEU A 142 -9.01 -19.02 29.14
CA LEU A 142 -10.23 -19.78 28.82
C LEU A 142 -11.43 -19.26 29.64
N GLU A 143 -11.26 -19.08 30.98
CA GLU A 143 -12.32 -18.56 31.83
C GLU A 143 -12.75 -17.16 31.44
N THR A 144 -11.79 -16.30 31.05
CA THR A 144 -12.08 -14.96 30.50
C THR A 144 -12.92 -15.06 29.26
N ALA A 145 -12.53 -15.88 28.29
CA ALA A 145 -13.29 -16.09 27.05
C ALA A 145 -14.70 -16.66 27.33
N LEU A 146 -14.82 -17.63 28.25
CA LEU A 146 -16.12 -18.16 28.67
C LEU A 146 -16.97 -17.15 29.43
N LYS A 147 -16.36 -16.23 30.21
CA LYS A 147 -17.04 -15.14 30.89
C LYS A 147 -17.62 -14.13 29.89
N GLU A 148 -16.84 -13.73 28.89
CA GLU A 148 -17.29 -12.86 27.81
C GLU A 148 -18.45 -13.47 27.01
N LEU A 149 -18.41 -14.79 26.79
CA LEU A 149 -19.50 -15.55 26.15
C LEU A 149 -20.70 -15.79 27.07
N GLY A 150 -20.62 -15.42 28.37
CA GLY A 150 -21.73 -15.54 29.32
C GLY A 150 -21.86 -16.94 29.99
N TYR A 151 -20.86 -17.80 29.88
CA TYR A 151 -20.87 -19.14 30.46
C TYR A 151 -20.20 -19.20 31.83
N PHE A 152 -19.15 -18.41 32.08
CA PHE A 152 -18.43 -18.37 33.34
C PHE A 152 -18.89 -17.19 34.19
N THR A 153 -19.18 -17.42 35.46
CA THR A 153 -19.74 -16.41 36.39
C THR A 153 -18.79 -15.99 37.49
N GLY A 154 -17.64 -16.67 37.61
CA GLY A 154 -16.61 -16.36 38.62
C GLY A 154 -15.66 -15.24 38.19
N GLU A 155 -14.63 -15.00 38.97
CA GLU A 155 -13.47 -14.22 38.55
C GLU A 155 -12.44 -15.17 37.95
N PRO A 156 -11.97 -14.89 36.69
CA PRO A 156 -11.00 -15.74 36.03
C PRO A 156 -9.71 -15.90 36.86
N ASN A 157 -9.20 -17.12 36.93
CA ASN A 157 -8.01 -17.46 37.69
C ASN A 157 -7.22 -18.61 37.00
N THR A 158 -6.08 -18.97 37.56
CA THR A 158 -5.18 -19.98 36.96
C THR A 158 -5.57 -21.42 37.25
N HIS A 159 -6.62 -21.67 38.00
CA HIS A 159 -6.97 -23.00 38.51
C HIS A 159 -8.22 -23.55 37.84
N TYR A 160 -8.12 -24.76 37.25
CA TYR A 160 -9.28 -25.47 36.73
C TYR A 160 -10.11 -26.06 37.87
N ASP A 161 -11.18 -25.40 38.27
CA ASP A 161 -12.06 -25.80 39.34
C ASP A 161 -13.45 -26.25 38.85
N TRP A 162 -14.36 -26.43 39.80
CA TRP A 162 -15.73 -26.84 39.52
C TRP A 162 -16.52 -25.75 38.73
N LEU A 163 -16.19 -24.44 38.92
CA LEU A 163 -16.81 -23.35 38.14
C LEU A 163 -16.38 -23.40 36.71
N THR A 164 -15.09 -23.61 36.43
CA THR A 164 -14.52 -23.78 35.08
C THR A 164 -15.20 -24.97 34.41
N ARG A 165 -15.27 -26.10 35.10
CA ARG A 165 -15.94 -27.31 34.59
C ARG A 165 -17.40 -27.05 34.24
N ALA A 166 -18.16 -26.40 35.13
CA ALA A 166 -19.56 -26.07 34.93
C ALA A 166 -19.78 -25.13 33.75
N ALA A 167 -18.89 -24.13 33.57
CA ALA A 167 -18.92 -23.20 32.43
C ALA A 167 -18.69 -23.94 31.10
N ILE A 168 -17.68 -24.83 31.08
CA ILE A 168 -17.41 -25.64 29.87
C ILE A 168 -18.60 -26.56 29.57
N GLN A 169 -19.20 -27.22 30.56
CA GLN A 169 -20.38 -28.09 30.36
C GLN A 169 -21.57 -27.29 29.77
N LYS A 170 -21.82 -26.08 30.29
CA LYS A 170 -22.87 -25.20 29.80
C LYS A 170 -22.59 -24.81 28.33
N TRP A 171 -21.35 -24.41 28.01
CA TRP A 171 -20.92 -24.09 26.65
C TRP A 171 -21.04 -25.32 25.72
N GLN A 172 -20.59 -26.49 26.16
CA GLN A 172 -20.71 -27.75 25.42
C GLN A 172 -22.17 -28.08 25.09
N LYS A 173 -23.08 -27.87 26.06
CA LYS A 173 -24.51 -28.06 25.86
C LYS A 173 -25.03 -27.18 24.74
N ASP A 174 -24.70 -25.89 24.75
CA ASP A 174 -25.19 -24.94 23.76
C ASP A 174 -24.60 -25.19 22.35
N LYS A 175 -23.39 -25.76 22.31
CA LYS A 175 -22.74 -26.19 21.05
C LYS A 175 -23.14 -27.60 20.59
N GLY A 176 -24.00 -28.30 21.36
CA GLY A 176 -24.42 -29.69 21.03
C GLY A 176 -23.33 -30.73 21.21
N LEU A 177 -22.36 -30.46 22.07
CA LEU A 177 -21.23 -31.34 22.38
C LEU A 177 -21.51 -32.21 23.62
N THR A 178 -20.70 -33.27 23.82
CA THR A 178 -20.74 -34.07 25.05
C THR A 178 -20.36 -33.22 26.27
N GLN A 179 -21.28 -33.14 27.24
CA GLN A 179 -21.16 -32.30 28.44
C GLN A 179 -20.27 -32.92 29.51
N ASN A 180 -19.01 -33.22 29.20
CA ASN A 180 -18.08 -33.85 30.13
C ASN A 180 -17.23 -32.83 30.92
N GLY A 181 -17.22 -31.58 30.50
CA GLY A 181 -16.39 -30.50 31.06
C GLY A 181 -14.94 -30.56 30.58
N ILE A 182 -14.60 -31.35 29.57
CA ILE A 182 -13.25 -31.47 29.04
C ILE A 182 -13.18 -30.86 27.66
N LEU A 183 -12.16 -30.04 27.42
CA LEU A 183 -11.83 -29.55 26.09
C LEU A 183 -10.53 -30.18 25.63
N PRO A 184 -10.58 -31.18 24.73
CA PRO A 184 -9.38 -31.76 24.16
C PRO A 184 -8.61 -30.71 23.38
N LEU A 185 -7.29 -30.89 23.22
CA LEU A 185 -6.47 -30.03 22.40
C LEU A 185 -7.03 -30.01 20.96
N GLY A 186 -7.16 -28.82 20.39
CA GLY A 186 -7.80 -28.62 19.09
C GLY A 186 -9.30 -28.26 19.14
N ARG A 187 -9.99 -28.47 20.29
CA ARG A 187 -11.39 -28.08 20.45
C ARG A 187 -11.59 -26.57 20.40
N VAL A 188 -10.66 -25.82 20.97
CA VAL A 188 -10.61 -24.36 20.97
C VAL A 188 -9.29 -23.88 20.41
N VAL A 189 -9.35 -22.78 19.66
CA VAL A 189 -8.21 -22.06 19.12
C VAL A 189 -8.31 -20.62 19.59
N PHE A 190 -7.21 -20.10 20.09
CA PHE A 190 -7.15 -18.72 20.57
C PHE A 190 -6.42 -17.81 19.58
N ALA A 191 -6.94 -16.61 19.40
CA ALA A 191 -6.26 -15.48 18.79
C ALA A 191 -6.64 -14.18 19.53
N PRO A 192 -5.79 -13.14 19.50
CA PRO A 192 -5.99 -11.94 20.32
C PRO A 192 -7.20 -11.09 19.89
N GLU A 193 -7.67 -11.24 18.68
CA GLU A 193 -8.77 -10.45 18.09
C GLU A 193 -9.53 -11.28 17.04
N ASP A 194 -10.65 -10.77 16.55
CA ASP A 194 -11.43 -11.41 15.51
C ASP A 194 -10.58 -11.75 14.29
N LEU A 195 -10.88 -12.89 13.67
CA LEU A 195 -10.14 -13.40 12.51
C LEU A 195 -10.93 -13.23 11.22
N ARG A 196 -10.27 -12.74 10.19
CA ARG A 196 -10.82 -12.71 8.85
C ARG A 196 -10.37 -13.94 8.07
N VAL A 197 -11.32 -14.65 7.49
CA VAL A 197 -11.06 -15.81 6.64
C VAL A 197 -10.58 -15.36 5.26
N GLY A 198 -9.39 -15.78 4.88
CA GLY A 198 -8.77 -15.48 3.59
C GLY A 198 -9.03 -16.58 2.54
N THR A 199 -7.99 -16.85 1.74
CA THR A 199 -8.03 -17.84 0.66
C THR A 199 -8.07 -19.27 1.21
N MET A 200 -8.98 -20.08 0.66
CA MET A 200 -9.07 -21.50 0.99
C MET A 200 -7.94 -22.29 0.32
N ILE A 201 -7.31 -23.18 1.08
CA ILE A 201 -6.26 -24.09 0.62
C ILE A 201 -6.85 -25.51 0.47
N ALA A 202 -7.54 -25.99 1.50
CA ALA A 202 -8.22 -27.26 1.50
C ALA A 202 -9.70 -27.15 1.11
N ARG A 203 -10.33 -28.26 0.77
CA ARG A 203 -11.73 -28.38 0.36
C ARG A 203 -12.49 -29.32 1.27
N LEU A 204 -13.82 -29.19 1.27
CA LEU A 204 -14.69 -30.18 1.91
C LEU A 204 -14.47 -31.56 1.27
N GLY A 205 -14.30 -32.57 2.12
CA GLY A 205 -13.99 -33.95 1.70
C GLY A 205 -12.50 -34.28 1.64
N ASP A 206 -11.62 -33.29 1.69
CA ASP A 206 -10.17 -33.55 1.78
C ASP A 206 -9.83 -34.17 3.14
N ARG A 207 -8.71 -34.89 3.21
CA ARG A 207 -8.16 -35.38 4.47
C ARG A 207 -7.30 -34.33 5.12
N ALA A 208 -7.57 -34.04 6.39
CA ALA A 208 -6.76 -33.20 7.24
C ALA A 208 -5.90 -34.02 8.18
N THR A 209 -4.72 -33.51 8.48
CA THR A 209 -3.84 -33.86 9.60
C THR A 209 -3.52 -32.59 10.38
N LEU A 210 -2.83 -32.71 11.51
CA LEU A 210 -2.41 -31.55 12.32
C LEU A 210 -1.45 -30.59 11.58
N GLU A 211 -0.84 -31.03 10.47
CA GLU A 211 0.06 -30.21 9.64
C GLU A 211 -0.59 -29.70 8.34
N THR A 212 -1.82 -30.10 8.07
CA THR A 212 -2.52 -29.69 6.84
C THR A 212 -2.96 -28.23 6.91
N ASP A 213 -2.44 -27.40 6.01
CA ASP A 213 -2.90 -26.03 5.84
C ASP A 213 -4.32 -26.04 5.26
N LEU A 214 -5.29 -25.42 5.94
CA LEU A 214 -6.70 -25.44 5.54
C LEU A 214 -7.10 -24.16 4.79
N PHE A 215 -6.74 -23.02 5.30
CA PHE A 215 -7.01 -21.69 4.72
C PHE A 215 -6.13 -20.63 5.36
N ASN A 216 -6.04 -19.49 4.72
CA ASN A 216 -5.38 -18.32 5.28
C ASN A 216 -6.32 -17.58 6.21
N VAL A 217 -5.80 -17.07 7.31
CA VAL A 217 -6.48 -16.13 8.21
C VAL A 217 -5.65 -14.87 8.38
N SER A 218 -6.30 -13.80 8.73
CA SER A 218 -5.68 -12.51 9.07
C SER A 218 -6.44 -11.87 10.22
N SER A 219 -5.87 -10.83 10.81
CA SER A 219 -6.64 -9.92 11.62
C SER A 219 -7.64 -9.14 10.75
N THR A 220 -8.55 -8.40 11.39
CA THR A 220 -9.48 -7.49 10.68
C THR A 220 -8.85 -6.12 10.39
N ARG A 221 -7.67 -5.84 10.99
CA ARG A 221 -6.94 -4.58 10.79
C ARG A 221 -6.23 -4.56 9.44
N GLN A 222 -6.31 -3.44 8.77
CA GLN A 222 -5.59 -3.20 7.52
C GLN A 222 -4.26 -2.49 7.78
N VAL A 223 -3.23 -2.91 7.06
CA VAL A 223 -1.90 -2.31 7.07
C VAL A 223 -1.36 -2.19 5.65
N ILE A 224 -0.41 -1.32 5.45
CA ILE A 224 0.27 -1.17 4.17
C ILE A 224 1.70 -1.67 4.34
N SER A 225 2.05 -2.69 3.59
CA SER A 225 3.42 -3.17 3.47
C SER A 225 4.10 -2.47 2.30
N ALA A 226 5.27 -1.88 2.54
CA ALA A 226 6.07 -1.23 1.51
C ALA A 226 7.55 -1.52 1.70
N ASN A 227 8.30 -1.34 0.62
CA ASN A 227 9.74 -1.51 0.62
C ASN A 227 10.41 -0.16 0.34
N LEU A 228 11.20 0.34 1.27
CA LEU A 228 12.03 1.52 1.07
C LEU A 228 13.37 1.12 0.44
N LYS A 229 13.92 2.00 -0.40
CA LYS A 229 15.29 1.87 -0.87
C LYS A 229 16.26 2.11 0.27
N LEU A 230 17.43 1.49 0.21
CA LEU A 230 18.48 1.68 1.23
C LEU A 230 18.92 3.15 1.36
N ALA A 231 18.90 3.90 0.26
CA ALA A 231 19.19 5.33 0.26
C ALA A 231 18.20 6.15 1.11
N ASP A 232 16.96 5.69 1.24
CA ASP A 232 15.87 6.35 1.95
C ASP A 232 15.71 5.84 3.39
N GLN A 233 16.70 5.08 3.90
CA GLN A 233 16.67 4.48 5.24
C GLN A 233 16.32 5.46 6.35
N LYS A 234 16.82 6.71 6.25
CA LYS A 234 16.56 7.75 7.25
C LYS A 234 15.09 8.15 7.38
N LEU A 235 14.27 7.85 6.37
CA LEU A 235 12.84 8.15 6.34
C LEU A 235 12.02 7.07 7.04
N GLY A 236 12.52 5.83 7.07
CA GLY A 236 11.91 4.69 7.73
C GLY A 236 12.14 4.72 9.24
N VAL A 237 11.43 5.57 9.94
CA VAL A 237 11.46 5.66 11.42
C VAL A 237 10.09 5.36 11.96
N VAL A 238 10.01 4.44 12.92
CA VAL A 238 8.73 4.12 13.61
C VAL A 238 8.16 5.38 14.25
N GLY A 239 6.87 5.61 14.04
CA GLY A 239 6.15 6.80 14.52
C GLY A 239 6.10 7.96 13.51
N ASN A 240 6.85 7.90 12.41
CA ASN A 240 6.75 8.93 11.36
C ASN A 240 5.40 8.83 10.63
N SER A 241 4.81 10.00 10.38
CA SER A 241 3.60 10.13 9.56
C SER A 241 3.94 10.01 8.07
N VAL A 242 3.05 9.36 7.34
CA VAL A 242 3.16 9.09 5.90
C VAL A 242 1.86 9.46 5.22
N LYS A 243 1.92 10.15 4.09
CA LYS A 243 0.75 10.36 3.23
C LYS A 243 0.47 9.10 2.43
N ILE A 244 -0.76 8.66 2.42
CA ILE A 244 -1.23 7.47 1.68
C ILE A 244 -2.15 7.95 0.56
N ARG A 245 -1.78 7.64 -0.68
CA ARG A 245 -2.64 7.86 -1.85
C ARG A 245 -3.24 6.54 -2.26
N LEU A 246 -4.57 6.45 -2.13
CA LEU A 246 -5.36 5.28 -2.44
C LEU A 246 -5.69 5.20 -3.94
N PRO A 247 -6.06 4.01 -4.45
CA PRO A 247 -6.64 3.89 -5.77
C PRO A 247 -7.90 4.77 -5.89
N GLY A 248 -8.01 5.54 -6.97
CA GLY A 248 -9.09 6.52 -7.14
C GLY A 248 -8.70 7.96 -6.81
N GLY A 249 -7.50 8.19 -6.23
CA GLY A 249 -6.95 9.54 -5.97
C GLY A 249 -7.28 10.09 -4.58
N GLU A 250 -8.00 9.36 -3.76
CA GLU A 250 -8.24 9.71 -2.36
C GLU A 250 -6.94 9.63 -1.56
N THR A 251 -6.76 10.56 -0.62
CA THR A 251 -5.57 10.64 0.22
C THR A 251 -5.94 10.57 1.69
N THR A 252 -5.19 9.78 2.44
CA THR A 252 -5.26 9.70 3.89
C THR A 252 -3.85 9.74 4.49
N THR A 253 -3.74 9.75 5.80
CA THR A 253 -2.46 9.63 6.51
C THR A 253 -2.34 8.29 7.18
N GLY A 254 -1.13 7.95 7.54
CA GLY A 254 -0.83 6.77 8.33
C GLY A 254 0.50 6.94 9.05
N THR A 255 0.75 6.04 9.96
CA THR A 255 1.96 6.05 10.80
C THR A 255 2.79 4.79 10.53
N ILE A 256 4.11 4.93 10.41
CA ILE A 256 5.01 3.77 10.30
C ILE A 256 4.98 3.02 11.64
N SER A 257 4.44 1.81 11.63
CA SER A 257 4.31 0.95 12.82
C SER A 257 5.52 0.05 13.03
N THR A 258 6.12 -0.47 11.94
CA THR A 258 7.31 -1.31 12.01
C THR A 258 8.28 -1.00 10.89
N VAL A 259 9.57 -1.20 11.19
CA VAL A 259 10.68 -1.12 10.23
C VAL A 259 11.54 -2.36 10.45
N GLU A 260 11.66 -3.18 9.42
CA GLU A 260 12.43 -4.43 9.48
C GLU A 260 13.90 -4.21 9.02
N PRO A 261 14.80 -5.10 9.41
CA PRO A 261 16.17 -5.07 8.87
C PRO A 261 16.19 -5.19 7.34
N PRO A 262 17.19 -4.60 6.66
CA PRO A 262 17.29 -4.68 5.20
C PRO A 262 17.35 -6.12 4.70
N THR A 263 16.48 -6.45 3.75
CA THR A 263 16.36 -7.76 3.10
C THR A 263 16.54 -7.66 1.60
N ASP A 264 16.83 -8.78 0.93
CA ASP A 264 16.84 -8.83 -0.53
C ASP A 264 15.41 -8.69 -1.07
N LYS A 265 15.21 -7.84 -2.07
CA LYS A 265 13.90 -7.64 -2.70
C LYS A 265 13.35 -8.98 -3.22
N GLY A 266 12.18 -9.35 -2.74
CA GLY A 266 11.54 -10.64 -3.04
C GLY A 266 11.59 -11.66 -1.90
N SER A 267 12.29 -11.40 -0.79
CA SER A 267 12.29 -12.24 0.40
C SER A 267 11.17 -11.92 1.41
N ALA A 268 10.45 -10.84 1.22
CA ALA A 268 9.38 -10.36 2.10
C ALA A 268 8.01 -11.00 1.77
N SER A 269 7.96 -12.33 1.76
CA SER A 269 6.69 -13.08 1.83
C SER A 269 6.95 -14.28 2.71
N GLY A 270 6.30 -14.29 3.87
CA GLY A 270 6.46 -15.28 4.91
C GLY A 270 6.31 -16.73 4.44
N ASP A 271 7.39 -17.27 3.96
CA ASP A 271 7.63 -18.71 3.91
C ASP A 271 8.92 -18.96 4.68
N GLN A 272 8.77 -19.33 5.92
CA GLN A 272 9.82 -19.92 6.73
C GLN A 272 10.17 -21.27 6.11
N LYS A 273 11.06 -21.24 5.12
CA LYS A 273 11.62 -22.45 4.50
C LYS A 273 12.42 -23.18 5.57
N GLY A 274 11.90 -24.30 6.02
CA GLY A 274 12.56 -25.20 6.92
C GLY A 274 14.00 -25.48 6.48
N SER A 275 14.92 -25.39 7.43
CA SER A 275 16.33 -25.73 7.32
C SER A 275 16.47 -27.19 6.84
N GLY A 276 16.64 -27.37 5.54
CA GLY A 276 17.08 -28.62 4.91
C GLY A 276 18.58 -28.48 4.62
N SER A 277 19.40 -29.06 5.48
CA SER A 277 20.83 -29.27 5.26
C SER A 277 21.02 -30.23 4.09
N GLY A 278 21.34 -29.69 2.91
CA GLY A 278 21.74 -30.42 1.73
C GLY A 278 23.08 -29.91 1.22
N SER A 279 24.19 -30.54 1.58
CA SER A 279 25.49 -30.33 0.98
C SER A 279 25.47 -30.80 -0.49
N GLY A 280 25.45 -29.85 -1.41
CA GLY A 280 25.68 -30.06 -2.83
C GLY A 280 26.71 -29.04 -3.32
N SER A 281 27.97 -29.47 -3.44
CA SER A 281 29.03 -28.72 -4.13
C SER A 281 28.73 -28.74 -5.64
N GLY A 282 28.27 -27.61 -6.16
CA GLY A 282 28.20 -27.30 -7.57
C GLY A 282 28.86 -25.96 -7.81
N SER A 283 30.05 -25.95 -8.39
CA SER A 283 30.70 -24.73 -8.89
C SER A 283 29.91 -24.25 -10.11
N GLY A 284 29.13 -23.21 -9.93
CA GLY A 284 28.46 -22.43 -10.96
C GLY A 284 28.80 -20.98 -10.76
N SER A 285 29.36 -20.36 -11.79
CA SER A 285 29.76 -18.95 -11.90
C SER A 285 28.75 -18.01 -11.25
N ASP A 286 29.22 -17.30 -10.24
CA ASP A 286 28.58 -16.14 -9.63
C ASP A 286 28.37 -15.02 -10.67
N SER A 287 27.24 -15.03 -11.34
CA SER A 287 26.61 -13.78 -11.75
C SER A 287 25.97 -13.22 -10.47
N ALA A 288 26.72 -12.42 -9.73
CA ALA A 288 26.15 -11.57 -8.70
C ALA A 288 25.17 -10.61 -9.40
N SER A 289 23.93 -11.05 -9.60
CA SER A 289 22.83 -10.12 -9.79
C SER A 289 22.78 -9.30 -8.51
N ASP A 290 23.10 -8.00 -8.61
CA ASP A 290 22.88 -7.01 -7.55
C ASP A 290 21.38 -7.09 -7.17
N LYS A 291 21.08 -7.98 -6.23
CA LYS A 291 19.74 -8.04 -5.66
C LYS A 291 19.54 -6.74 -4.90
N GLU A 292 18.67 -5.91 -5.42
CA GLU A 292 18.31 -4.64 -4.79
C GLU A 292 17.85 -4.93 -3.36
N ARG A 293 18.66 -4.45 -2.39
CA ARG A 293 18.29 -4.57 -0.98
C ARG A 293 17.30 -3.48 -0.62
N VAL A 294 16.29 -3.86 0.11
CA VAL A 294 15.19 -2.99 0.52
C VAL A 294 14.96 -3.10 2.02
N ILE A 295 14.33 -2.09 2.59
CA ILE A 295 13.92 -2.04 3.99
C ILE A 295 12.41 -2.20 4.02
N PRO A 296 11.88 -3.38 4.48
CA PRO A 296 10.45 -3.55 4.65
C PRO A 296 9.95 -2.63 5.76
N ILE A 297 8.86 -1.93 5.47
CA ILE A 297 8.14 -1.12 6.44
C ILE A 297 6.67 -1.51 6.45
N THR A 298 6.04 -1.38 7.61
CA THR A 298 4.59 -1.47 7.73
C THR A 298 4.04 -0.14 8.19
N VAL A 299 3.02 0.35 7.49
CA VAL A 299 2.32 1.58 7.80
C VAL A 299 0.89 1.24 8.19
N THR A 300 0.43 1.77 9.32
CA THR A 300 -0.96 1.65 9.76
C THR A 300 -1.70 2.91 9.36
N PRO A 301 -2.81 2.83 8.60
CA PRO A 301 -3.67 3.97 8.32
C PRO A 301 -4.21 4.58 9.61
N ASP A 302 -4.20 5.92 9.71
CA ASP A 302 -4.74 6.61 10.89
C ASP A 302 -6.27 6.58 10.88
N ASP A 303 -6.88 6.55 9.70
CA ASP A 303 -8.32 6.39 9.50
C ASP A 303 -8.62 5.05 8.80
N PRO A 304 -9.06 4.03 9.54
CA PRO A 304 -9.45 2.75 8.96
C PRO A 304 -10.61 2.83 7.97
N SER A 305 -11.50 3.83 8.11
CA SER A 305 -12.67 3.98 7.23
C SER A 305 -12.28 4.35 5.81
N ALA A 306 -11.16 5.07 5.62
CA ALA A 306 -10.63 5.42 4.31
C ALA A 306 -10.21 4.20 3.47
N THR A 307 -9.91 3.08 4.12
CA THR A 307 -9.50 1.84 3.44
C THR A 307 -10.59 0.78 3.39
N GLU A 308 -11.77 1.09 3.95
CA GLU A 308 -12.92 0.18 3.98
C GLU A 308 -13.36 -0.23 2.57
N GLY A 309 -13.66 -1.52 2.39
CA GLY A 309 -14.03 -2.06 1.08
C GLY A 309 -12.85 -2.45 0.17
N LEU A 310 -11.65 -1.99 0.46
CA LEU A 310 -10.43 -2.42 -0.24
C LEU A 310 -9.89 -3.68 0.44
N GLN A 311 -9.78 -4.79 -0.29
CA GLN A 311 -9.26 -6.04 0.28
C GLN A 311 -7.74 -6.15 0.12
N GLU A 312 -7.25 -5.84 -1.07
CA GLU A 312 -5.85 -5.78 -1.44
C GLU A 312 -5.70 -4.72 -2.53
N ALA A 313 -4.86 -3.72 -2.30
CA ALA A 313 -4.73 -2.61 -3.23
C ALA A 313 -3.29 -2.08 -3.25
N SER A 314 -2.82 -1.71 -4.45
CA SER A 314 -1.57 -0.96 -4.57
C SER A 314 -1.80 0.50 -4.20
N VAL A 315 -0.98 1.03 -3.30
CA VAL A 315 -1.06 2.40 -2.80
C VAL A 315 0.29 3.09 -2.95
N SER A 316 0.27 4.42 -3.02
CA SER A 316 1.47 5.23 -3.05
C SER A 316 1.68 5.92 -1.70
N LEU A 317 2.86 5.73 -1.12
CA LEU A 317 3.26 6.33 0.14
C LEU A 317 4.15 7.54 -0.11
N GLY A 318 3.79 8.71 0.43
CA GLY A 318 4.61 9.91 0.44
C GLY A 318 5.29 10.07 1.80
N LEU A 319 6.61 9.84 1.86
CA LEU A 319 7.42 10.05 3.05
C LEU A 319 8.07 11.43 2.98
N VAL A 320 7.96 12.21 4.04
CA VAL A 320 8.62 13.52 4.12
C VAL A 320 10.12 13.32 4.16
N SER A 321 10.81 13.72 3.09
CA SER A 321 12.26 13.54 2.95
C SER A 321 13.03 14.75 3.44
N GLU A 322 12.49 15.94 3.26
CA GLU A 322 13.09 17.21 3.68
C GLU A 322 11.99 18.19 4.03
N LYS A 323 12.16 18.92 5.10
CA LYS A 323 11.25 19.98 5.54
C LYS A 323 11.98 21.30 5.64
N ARG A 324 11.45 22.33 4.99
CA ARG A 324 11.92 23.70 5.07
C ARG A 324 10.82 24.58 5.60
N GLU A 325 11.05 25.21 6.74
CA GLU A 325 10.07 26.08 7.38
C GLU A 325 10.36 27.54 7.08
N ASN A 326 9.28 28.33 6.95
CA ASN A 326 9.33 29.77 6.75
C ASN A 326 10.12 30.19 5.50
N VAL A 327 10.01 29.44 4.40
CA VAL A 327 10.65 29.74 3.12
C VAL A 327 9.68 30.38 2.14
N LEU A 328 10.21 31.23 1.24
CA LEU A 328 9.43 31.70 0.10
C LEU A 328 9.34 30.59 -0.95
N SER A 329 8.19 30.40 -1.51
CA SER A 329 7.95 29.43 -2.58
C SER A 329 7.11 30.00 -3.70
N VAL A 330 7.40 29.59 -4.91
CA VAL A 330 6.66 29.93 -6.12
C VAL A 330 6.14 28.65 -6.81
N PRO A 331 5.05 28.75 -7.57
CA PRO A 331 4.66 27.62 -8.43
C PRO A 331 5.77 27.26 -9.40
N LEU A 332 5.99 25.96 -9.64
CA LEU A 332 7.05 25.47 -10.54
C LEU A 332 6.95 26.09 -11.94
N GLY A 333 5.72 26.32 -12.43
CA GLY A 333 5.47 26.96 -13.74
C GLY A 333 5.87 28.45 -13.83
N ALA A 334 6.14 29.10 -12.68
CA ALA A 334 6.62 30.49 -12.65
C ALA A 334 8.14 30.59 -12.79
N LEU A 335 8.86 29.47 -12.70
CA LEU A 335 10.32 29.43 -12.79
C LEU A 335 10.77 29.47 -14.25
N ILE A 336 11.64 30.43 -14.58
CA ILE A 336 12.23 30.57 -15.91
C ILE A 336 13.76 30.43 -15.83
N ALA A 337 14.39 29.99 -16.90
CA ALA A 337 15.85 30.03 -17.05
C ALA A 337 16.27 31.39 -17.59
N LEU A 338 17.04 32.15 -16.82
CA LEU A 338 17.62 33.42 -17.26
C LEU A 338 18.93 33.18 -18.03
N THR A 339 19.72 32.25 -17.55
CA THR A 339 20.95 31.72 -18.18
C THR A 339 21.00 30.21 -17.96
N PRO A 340 21.96 29.49 -18.59
CA PRO A 340 22.10 28.05 -18.40
C PRO A 340 22.24 27.61 -16.90
N ASP A 341 22.80 28.49 -16.08
CA ASP A 341 23.08 28.22 -14.66
C ASP A 341 22.27 29.09 -13.69
N GLN A 342 21.34 29.92 -14.16
CA GLN A 342 20.60 30.86 -13.33
C GLN A 342 19.11 30.82 -13.63
N PHE A 343 18.33 30.56 -12.60
CA PHE A 343 16.86 30.63 -12.64
C PHE A 343 16.38 32.02 -12.20
N GLY A 344 15.19 32.37 -12.64
CA GLY A 344 14.48 33.57 -12.24
C GLY A 344 12.96 33.38 -12.27
N VAL A 345 12.26 34.40 -11.83
CA VAL A 345 10.80 34.49 -11.94
C VAL A 345 10.43 35.80 -12.64
N GLU A 346 9.34 35.78 -13.37
CA GLU A 346 8.75 37.01 -13.94
C GLU A 346 7.72 37.55 -12.98
N VAL A 347 8.01 38.73 -12.43
CA VAL A 347 7.11 39.47 -11.55
C VAL A 347 6.31 40.45 -12.39
N VAL A 348 4.99 40.39 -12.27
CA VAL A 348 4.06 41.35 -12.89
C VAL A 348 3.83 42.49 -11.92
N ASN A 349 4.22 43.71 -12.33
CA ASN A 349 4.01 44.92 -11.55
C ASN A 349 2.55 45.43 -11.69
N ASP A 350 2.14 46.38 -10.84
CA ASP A 350 0.80 46.94 -10.84
C ASP A 350 0.44 47.65 -12.16
N ASP A 351 1.43 48.12 -12.91
CA ASP A 351 1.29 48.70 -14.23
C ASP A 351 1.24 47.66 -15.38
N ASN A 352 1.14 46.38 -15.02
CA ASN A 352 1.12 45.23 -15.94
C ASN A 352 2.43 45.02 -16.74
N THR A 353 3.53 45.67 -16.33
CA THR A 353 4.88 45.39 -16.88
C THR A 353 5.51 44.20 -16.22
N ILE A 354 6.41 43.49 -16.94
CA ILE A 354 7.10 42.30 -16.46
C ILE A 354 8.52 42.67 -16.04
N ARG A 355 8.89 42.30 -14.83
CA ARG A 355 10.27 42.37 -14.32
C ARG A 355 10.82 40.97 -14.08
N LYS A 356 12.00 40.69 -14.61
CA LYS A 356 12.71 39.41 -14.35
C LYS A 356 13.55 39.56 -13.09
N VAL A 357 13.26 38.68 -12.12
CA VAL A 357 13.97 38.64 -10.84
C VAL A 357 14.79 37.38 -10.76
N PRO A 358 16.11 37.49 -10.61
CA PRO A 358 16.95 36.28 -10.39
C PRO A 358 16.68 35.67 -9.04
N VAL A 359 16.56 34.33 -9.00
CA VAL A 359 16.34 33.57 -7.79
C VAL A 359 17.32 32.43 -7.66
N LYS A 360 17.64 32.08 -6.41
CA LYS A 360 18.26 30.80 -6.06
C LYS A 360 17.17 29.82 -5.74
N THR A 361 17.15 28.67 -6.42
CA THR A 361 16.23 27.58 -6.12
C THR A 361 16.77 26.71 -4.99
N GLY A 362 15.87 26.32 -4.08
CA GLY A 362 16.13 25.37 -3.01
C GLY A 362 15.35 24.07 -3.21
N LEU A 363 14.55 23.68 -2.20
CA LEU A 363 13.76 22.46 -2.22
C LEU A 363 12.63 22.53 -3.26
N PHE A 364 12.52 21.48 -4.08
CA PHE A 364 11.39 21.23 -4.96
C PHE A 364 10.40 20.30 -4.27
N ALA A 365 9.16 20.74 -4.11
CA ALA A 365 8.13 19.99 -3.39
C ALA A 365 6.77 20.13 -4.07
N GLY A 366 6.27 19.04 -4.64
CA GLY A 366 5.00 19.02 -5.38
C GLY A 366 5.02 19.96 -6.58
N ASP A 367 4.10 20.92 -6.58
CA ASP A 367 3.94 21.95 -7.62
C ASP A 367 4.68 23.27 -7.32
N ARG A 368 5.44 23.32 -6.23
CA ARG A 368 6.16 24.52 -5.77
C ARG A 368 7.66 24.29 -5.62
N VAL A 369 8.41 25.37 -5.70
CA VAL A 369 9.86 25.40 -5.48
C VAL A 369 10.22 26.51 -4.51
N GLU A 370 11.10 26.17 -3.56
CA GLU A 370 11.72 27.14 -2.68
C GLU A 370 12.57 28.12 -3.48
N VAL A 371 12.40 29.41 -3.23
CA VAL A 371 13.18 30.46 -3.86
C VAL A 371 13.76 31.42 -2.82
N THR A 372 15.00 31.84 -3.06
CA THR A 372 15.65 32.88 -2.25
C THR A 372 16.05 34.03 -3.16
N SER A 373 15.58 35.22 -2.84
CA SER A 373 15.95 36.49 -3.52
C SER A 373 15.70 37.64 -2.58
N ASP A 374 16.53 38.67 -2.67
CA ASP A 374 16.37 39.91 -1.91
C ASP A 374 15.29 40.84 -2.53
N GLU A 375 14.86 40.49 -3.74
CA GLU A 375 13.89 41.27 -4.54
C GLU A 375 12.48 40.67 -4.56
N LEU A 376 12.27 39.53 -3.89
CA LEU A 376 10.96 38.91 -3.80
C LEU A 376 10.39 39.04 -2.38
N SER A 377 9.12 39.34 -2.31
CA SER A 377 8.35 39.37 -1.07
C SER A 377 7.12 38.45 -1.13
N GLU A 378 6.60 38.15 0.03
CA GLU A 378 5.36 37.40 0.16
C GLU A 378 4.18 38.15 -0.46
N ASN A 379 3.25 37.43 -1.10
CA ASN A 379 2.06 37.98 -1.80
C ASN A 379 2.35 38.75 -3.08
N GLN A 380 3.52 38.63 -3.62
CA GLN A 380 3.92 39.22 -4.89
C GLN A 380 3.57 38.31 -6.08
#